data_25c6120d593be3c75ee7114ea05fa3bc
#
_entry.id   25c6120d593be3c75ee7114ea05fa3bc
#
_cell.length_a   1.000
_cell.length_b   1.000
_cell.length_c   1.000
_cell.angle_alpha   90.00
_cell.angle_beta   90.00
_cell.angle_gamma   90.00
#
_symmetry.space_group_name_H-M   'P 1'
#
loop_
_entity.id
_entity.type
_entity.pdbx_description
1 polymer ?
#
loop_
_entity_poly.entity_id
_entity_poly.type
_entity_poly.pdbx_seq_one_letter_code
_entity_poly.pdbx_strand_id
1 'polypeptide(L)'
;MAKVLVETSARHVHVTKEALDVLFGEGYELTVKKELSQPGQFASNERVAVIGSKGEFPAVSILGPCRNASQVELSASDARSIGVVAPVRESGDIAGSGACTLRGPKGEVELKEGVIVAKRHIHLTPDVAEEFGVEDKQIVSVKLETEGRSLVFGDVVVRVNKNFAPAMHIDTDESNAAFATPGLMGEIIK
;
A
#
# COMPACT_ATOMS: atom_id res chain seq x y z
N MET A 1 7.65 14.66 21.58
CA MET A 1 6.59 13.72 21.18
C MET A 1 6.94 13.21 19.79
N ALA A 2 6.96 11.89 19.61
CA ALA A 2 7.27 11.27 18.34
C ALA A 2 6.10 11.47 17.36
N LYS A 3 6.32 12.30 16.32
CA LYS A 3 5.30 12.60 15.31
C LYS A 3 5.78 12.15 13.94
N VAL A 4 4.90 11.54 13.17
CA VAL A 4 5.17 11.02 11.83
C VAL A 4 4.12 11.55 10.85
N LEU A 5 4.55 11.85 9.61
CA LEU A 5 3.64 12.20 8.53
C LEU A 5 2.71 11.01 8.23
N VAL A 6 1.42 11.26 8.04
CA VAL A 6 0.44 10.23 7.69
C VAL A 6 0.07 10.37 6.22
N GLU A 7 0.27 9.29 5.48
CA GLU A 7 -0.02 9.22 4.04
C GLU A 7 -1.08 8.17 3.75
N THR A 8 -2.00 8.52 2.87
CA THR A 8 -3.03 7.58 2.39
C THR A 8 -2.48 6.78 1.22
N SER A 9 -2.39 5.47 1.39
CA SER A 9 -2.10 4.52 0.32
C SER A 9 -3.40 4.03 -0.29
N ALA A 10 -3.84 4.65 -1.38
CA ALA A 10 -5.00 4.20 -2.14
C ALA A 10 -4.69 2.88 -2.85
N ARG A 11 -5.74 2.21 -3.37
CA ARG A 11 -5.59 0.96 -4.13
C ARG A 11 -4.53 1.06 -5.22
N HIS A 12 -3.66 0.07 -5.31
CA HIS A 12 -2.58 0.00 -6.29
C HIS A 12 -2.12 -1.43 -6.55
N VAL A 13 -1.31 -1.59 -7.58
CA VAL A 13 -0.76 -2.88 -8.00
C VAL A 13 0.75 -2.79 -8.06
N HIS A 14 1.42 -3.84 -7.62
CA HIS A 14 2.82 -4.13 -7.94
C HIS A 14 2.84 -5.33 -8.89
N VAL A 15 3.68 -5.29 -9.90
CA VAL A 15 3.80 -6.38 -10.89
C VAL A 15 5.22 -6.91 -10.95
N THR A 16 5.36 -8.17 -11.36
CA THR A 16 6.65 -8.70 -11.80
C THR A 16 6.95 -8.21 -13.22
N LYS A 17 8.19 -8.37 -13.66
CA LYS A 17 8.58 -8.03 -15.04
C LYS A 17 7.80 -8.91 -16.06
N GLU A 18 7.65 -10.19 -15.76
CA GLU A 18 6.91 -11.13 -16.60
C GLU A 18 5.42 -10.76 -16.70
N ALA A 19 4.81 -10.38 -15.58
CA ALA A 19 3.43 -9.89 -15.58
C ALA A 19 3.29 -8.59 -16.38
N LEU A 20 4.26 -7.68 -16.26
CA LEU A 20 4.28 -6.43 -17.02
C LEU A 20 4.35 -6.71 -18.53
N ASP A 21 5.20 -7.66 -18.96
CA ASP A 21 5.34 -8.03 -20.37
C ASP A 21 4.04 -8.63 -20.94
N VAL A 22 3.32 -9.43 -20.16
CA VAL A 22 1.99 -9.94 -20.58
C VAL A 22 0.98 -8.81 -20.70
N LEU A 23 0.95 -7.89 -19.72
CA LEU A 23 -0.06 -6.82 -19.64
C LEU A 23 0.16 -5.72 -20.68
N PHE A 24 1.41 -5.39 -21.04
CA PHE A 24 1.76 -4.25 -21.88
C PHE A 24 2.57 -4.59 -23.13
N GLY A 25 3.09 -5.80 -23.23
CA GLY A 25 3.94 -6.30 -24.31
C GLY A 25 5.35 -6.56 -23.86
N GLU A 26 6.02 -7.50 -24.53
CA GLU A 26 7.39 -7.92 -24.24
C GLU A 26 8.36 -6.72 -24.24
N GLY A 27 9.23 -6.66 -23.24
CA GLY A 27 10.22 -5.58 -23.09
C GLY A 27 9.66 -4.23 -22.60
N TYR A 28 8.38 -4.16 -22.26
CA TYR A 28 7.77 -2.92 -21.77
C TYR A 28 8.39 -2.48 -20.44
N GLU A 29 8.56 -1.18 -20.26
CA GLU A 29 9.07 -0.57 -19.03
C GLU A 29 8.06 0.42 -18.47
N LEU A 30 7.91 0.44 -17.12
CA LEU A 30 7.06 1.40 -16.43
C LEU A 30 7.61 2.81 -16.60
N THR A 31 6.71 3.76 -16.88
CA THR A 31 7.08 5.17 -17.02
C THR A 31 6.69 5.95 -15.76
N VAL A 32 7.61 6.78 -15.26
CA VAL A 32 7.38 7.54 -14.03
C VAL A 32 6.36 8.64 -14.26
N LYS A 33 5.28 8.62 -13.48
CA LYS A 33 4.31 9.70 -13.40
C LYS A 33 4.61 10.65 -12.24
N LYS A 34 4.96 10.08 -11.08
CA LYS A 34 5.23 10.82 -9.85
C LYS A 34 6.07 9.96 -8.90
N GLU A 35 7.15 10.52 -8.40
CA GLU A 35 7.90 9.91 -7.30
C GLU A 35 7.03 9.86 -6.03
N LEU A 36 7.20 8.78 -5.25
CA LEU A 36 6.53 8.60 -3.95
C LEU A 36 7.46 9.04 -2.82
N SER A 37 6.91 9.16 -1.62
CA SER A 37 7.67 9.51 -0.42
C SER A 37 8.76 8.49 -0.09
N GLN A 38 8.51 7.22 -0.39
CA GLN A 38 9.51 6.17 -0.18
C GLN A 38 10.54 6.16 -1.32
N PRO A 39 11.84 6.31 -1.01
CA PRO A 39 12.90 6.41 -2.01
C PRO A 39 12.89 5.24 -3.01
N GLY A 40 13.03 5.57 -4.29
CA GLY A 40 13.06 4.58 -5.38
C GLY A 40 11.71 3.98 -5.75
N GLN A 41 10.62 4.41 -5.12
CA GLN A 41 9.26 4.03 -5.51
C GLN A 41 8.56 5.17 -6.26
N PHE A 42 7.75 4.82 -7.23
CA PHE A 42 7.01 5.80 -8.03
C PHE A 42 5.63 5.27 -8.43
N ALA A 43 4.68 6.17 -8.58
CA ALA A 43 3.45 5.90 -9.30
C ALA A 43 3.75 5.99 -10.80
N SER A 44 3.39 4.95 -11.55
CA SER A 44 3.58 4.93 -12.99
C SER A 44 2.41 5.57 -13.75
N ASN A 45 2.59 5.84 -15.04
CA ASN A 45 1.50 6.24 -15.92
C ASN A 45 0.58 5.05 -16.24
N GLU A 46 1.13 3.84 -16.19
CA GLU A 46 0.46 2.59 -16.54
C GLU A 46 -0.62 2.26 -15.51
N ARG A 47 -1.73 1.76 -16.02
CA ARG A 47 -2.87 1.31 -15.23
C ARG A 47 -3.38 0.00 -15.75
N VAL A 48 -3.92 -0.81 -14.84
CA VAL A 48 -4.54 -2.09 -15.15
C VAL A 48 -5.92 -2.17 -14.51
N ALA A 49 -6.80 -2.97 -15.09
CA ALA A 49 -7.99 -3.37 -14.40
C ALA A 49 -7.66 -4.44 -13.35
N VAL A 50 -8.29 -4.36 -12.19
CA VAL A 50 -8.28 -5.39 -11.15
C VAL A 50 -9.66 -5.99 -11.09
N ILE A 51 -9.79 -7.25 -11.47
CA ILE A 51 -11.05 -7.94 -11.69
C ILE A 51 -11.24 -8.99 -10.59
N GLY A 52 -12.29 -8.85 -9.81
CA GLY A 52 -12.72 -9.82 -8.83
C GLY A 52 -13.94 -10.61 -9.30
N SER A 53 -14.55 -11.40 -8.40
CA SER A 53 -15.69 -12.25 -8.73
C SER A 53 -17.03 -11.50 -8.90
N LYS A 54 -17.13 -10.25 -8.43
CA LYS A 54 -18.37 -9.45 -8.46
C LYS A 54 -18.26 -8.14 -9.22
N GLY A 55 -17.05 -7.76 -9.64
CA GLY A 55 -16.82 -6.48 -10.30
C GLY A 55 -15.35 -6.20 -10.55
N GLU A 56 -15.07 -5.03 -11.07
CA GLU A 56 -13.71 -4.61 -11.36
C GLU A 56 -13.46 -3.13 -11.05
N PHE A 57 -12.19 -2.81 -10.81
CA PHE A 57 -11.67 -1.47 -10.90
C PHE A 57 -10.93 -1.33 -12.23
N PRO A 58 -11.45 -0.53 -13.18
CA PRO A 58 -10.94 -0.56 -14.56
C PRO A 58 -9.58 0.10 -14.75
N ALA A 59 -9.09 0.89 -13.77
CA ALA A 59 -7.90 1.71 -13.94
C ALA A 59 -7.15 1.91 -12.61
N VAL A 60 -6.52 0.85 -12.12
CA VAL A 60 -5.69 0.87 -10.91
C VAL A 60 -4.25 1.20 -11.27
N SER A 61 -3.62 2.10 -10.53
CA SER A 61 -2.23 2.51 -10.76
C SER A 61 -1.26 1.37 -10.45
N ILE A 62 -0.26 1.21 -11.30
CA ILE A 62 0.90 0.37 -10.98
C ILE A 62 1.92 1.24 -10.25
N LEU A 63 2.47 0.71 -9.16
CA LEU A 63 3.60 1.31 -8.46
C LEU A 63 4.87 0.57 -8.83
N GLY A 64 5.85 1.31 -9.32
CA GLY A 64 7.17 0.81 -9.66
C GLY A 64 8.19 0.99 -8.53
N PRO A 65 9.34 0.33 -8.69
CA PRO A 65 9.72 -0.57 -9.77
C PRO A 65 9.02 -1.94 -9.70
N CYS A 66 9.20 -2.78 -10.72
CA CYS A 66 8.73 -4.17 -10.71
C CYS A 66 9.29 -4.91 -9.49
N ARG A 67 8.50 -5.84 -8.95
CA ARG A 67 8.84 -6.66 -7.79
C ARG A 67 9.02 -8.13 -8.16
N ASN A 68 9.52 -8.94 -7.22
CA ASN A 68 9.67 -10.39 -7.42
C ASN A 68 8.33 -11.15 -7.40
N ALA A 69 7.27 -10.54 -6.87
CA ALA A 69 5.92 -11.10 -6.88
C ALA A 69 4.90 -9.99 -7.15
N SER A 70 3.86 -10.33 -7.91
CA SER A 70 2.74 -9.42 -8.16
C SER A 70 1.84 -9.35 -6.93
N GLN A 71 1.43 -8.14 -6.56
CA GLN A 71 0.62 -7.87 -5.38
C GLN A 71 -0.39 -6.76 -5.67
N VAL A 72 -1.59 -6.89 -5.14
CA VAL A 72 -2.64 -5.89 -5.19
C VAL A 72 -2.98 -5.46 -3.77
N GLU A 73 -2.87 -4.19 -3.48
CA GLU A 73 -3.29 -3.62 -2.20
C GLU A 73 -4.63 -2.90 -2.38
N LEU A 74 -5.61 -3.34 -1.62
CA LEU A 74 -6.96 -2.77 -1.60
C LEU A 74 -7.33 -2.40 -0.17
N SER A 75 -8.25 -1.46 -0.01
CA SER A 75 -8.96 -1.34 1.27
C SER A 75 -9.96 -2.49 1.44
N ALA A 76 -10.44 -2.71 2.66
CA ALA A 76 -11.44 -3.74 2.92
C ALA A 76 -12.76 -3.49 2.16
N SER A 77 -13.17 -2.22 2.02
CA SER A 77 -14.34 -1.83 1.24
C SER A 77 -14.14 -2.07 -0.26
N ASP A 78 -12.96 -1.75 -0.78
CA ASP A 78 -12.60 -2.00 -2.18
C ASP A 78 -12.65 -3.51 -2.49
N ALA A 79 -11.98 -4.33 -1.69
CA ALA A 79 -11.96 -5.78 -1.86
C ALA A 79 -13.36 -6.40 -1.84
N ARG A 80 -14.20 -5.95 -0.91
CA ARG A 80 -15.61 -6.37 -0.82
C ARG A 80 -16.41 -5.99 -2.05
N SER A 81 -16.20 -4.79 -2.59
CA SER A 81 -16.95 -4.27 -3.73
C SER A 81 -16.75 -5.09 -4.99
N ILE A 82 -15.55 -5.63 -5.21
CA ILE A 82 -15.23 -6.50 -6.35
C ILE A 82 -15.32 -7.99 -6.03
N GLY A 83 -15.72 -8.35 -4.79
CA GLY A 83 -15.91 -9.73 -4.38
C GLY A 83 -14.61 -10.53 -4.17
N VAL A 84 -13.57 -9.88 -3.68
CA VAL A 84 -12.30 -10.50 -3.30
C VAL A 84 -12.21 -10.61 -1.78
N VAL A 85 -11.78 -11.76 -1.27
CA VAL A 85 -11.43 -11.95 0.13
C VAL A 85 -9.96 -11.62 0.31
N ALA A 86 -9.66 -10.44 0.84
CA ALA A 86 -8.30 -9.96 1.04
C ALA A 86 -7.98 -9.97 2.55
N PRO A 87 -7.02 -10.79 3.01
CA PRO A 87 -6.59 -10.77 4.40
C PRO A 87 -5.74 -9.53 4.69
N VAL A 88 -5.74 -9.09 5.96
CA VAL A 88 -4.81 -8.06 6.42
C VAL A 88 -3.42 -8.68 6.55
N ARG A 89 -2.46 -8.17 5.78
CA ARG A 89 -1.08 -8.66 5.72
C ARG A 89 -0.08 -7.51 5.64
N GLU A 90 1.15 -7.74 6.07
CA GLU A 90 2.23 -6.84 5.69
C GLU A 90 2.50 -6.94 4.18
N SER A 91 2.81 -5.79 3.54
CA SER A 91 3.19 -5.77 2.13
C SER A 91 4.38 -6.71 1.87
N GLY A 92 4.22 -7.62 0.93
CA GLY A 92 5.15 -8.71 0.61
C GLY A 92 4.74 -10.08 1.17
N ASP A 93 3.88 -10.14 2.18
CA ASP A 93 3.32 -11.39 2.71
C ASP A 93 2.00 -11.71 1.98
N ILE A 94 2.11 -12.44 0.87
CA ILE A 94 0.98 -12.73 -0.02
C ILE A 94 0.54 -14.20 -0.02
N ALA A 95 1.22 -15.09 0.69
CA ALA A 95 0.91 -16.51 0.69
C ALA A 95 -0.52 -16.77 1.21
N GLY A 96 -1.34 -17.47 0.42
CA GLY A 96 -2.72 -17.79 0.74
C GLY A 96 -3.66 -16.56 0.80
N SER A 97 -3.28 -15.43 0.18
CA SER A 97 -4.10 -14.23 0.11
C SER A 97 -5.14 -14.29 -1.01
N GLY A 98 -5.84 -13.19 -1.26
CA GLY A 98 -6.93 -13.14 -2.24
C GLY A 98 -6.45 -13.31 -3.68
N ALA A 99 -7.33 -13.84 -4.53
CA ALA A 99 -7.12 -14.01 -5.96
C ALA A 99 -7.82 -12.89 -6.77
N CYS A 100 -7.25 -12.52 -7.91
CA CYS A 100 -7.88 -11.61 -8.87
C CYS A 100 -7.29 -11.80 -10.27
N THR A 101 -7.87 -11.18 -11.28
CA THR A 101 -7.26 -11.06 -12.60
C THR A 101 -6.84 -9.62 -12.84
N LEU A 102 -5.63 -9.42 -13.33
CA LEU A 102 -5.13 -8.15 -13.83
C LEU A 102 -5.33 -8.12 -15.34
N ARG A 103 -5.90 -7.04 -15.88
CA ARG A 103 -6.04 -6.84 -17.33
C ARG A 103 -5.37 -5.54 -17.75
N GLY A 104 -4.42 -5.66 -18.66
CA GLY A 104 -3.74 -4.57 -19.34
C GLY A 104 -4.20 -4.45 -20.79
N PRO A 105 -3.60 -3.53 -21.56
CA PRO A 105 -3.97 -3.30 -22.96
C PRO A 105 -3.60 -4.45 -23.92
N LYS A 106 -2.71 -5.36 -23.53
CA LYS A 106 -2.19 -6.46 -24.37
C LYS A 106 -2.60 -7.84 -23.89
N GLY A 107 -2.94 -8.00 -22.62
CA GLY A 107 -3.28 -9.31 -22.08
C GLY A 107 -3.77 -9.26 -20.64
N GLU A 108 -3.99 -10.46 -20.10
CA GLU A 108 -4.46 -10.67 -18.73
C GLU A 108 -3.50 -11.58 -17.97
N VAL A 109 -3.40 -11.36 -16.68
CA VAL A 109 -2.64 -12.18 -15.74
C VAL A 109 -3.55 -12.58 -14.60
N GLU A 110 -3.77 -13.89 -14.43
CA GLU A 110 -4.48 -14.42 -13.27
C GLU A 110 -3.53 -14.53 -12.08
N LEU A 111 -3.87 -13.85 -10.99
CA LEU A 111 -3.21 -13.99 -9.71
C LEU A 111 -4.03 -14.94 -8.82
N LYS A 112 -3.51 -16.14 -8.58
CA LYS A 112 -4.13 -17.12 -7.67
C LYS A 112 -4.07 -16.69 -6.22
N GLU A 113 -3.10 -15.84 -5.89
CA GLU A 113 -2.90 -15.14 -4.63
C GLU A 113 -2.21 -13.80 -4.93
N GLY A 114 -2.20 -12.87 -3.98
CA GLY A 114 -1.55 -11.58 -4.14
C GLY A 114 -2.41 -10.38 -3.72
N VAL A 115 -3.71 -10.57 -3.48
CA VAL A 115 -4.58 -9.47 -3.03
C VAL A 115 -4.62 -9.42 -1.51
N ILE A 116 -4.21 -8.30 -0.94
CA ILE A 116 -4.18 -8.05 0.50
C ILE A 116 -4.83 -6.72 0.85
N VAL A 117 -5.26 -6.59 2.11
CA VAL A 117 -5.40 -5.31 2.78
C VAL A 117 -4.08 -5.06 3.50
N ALA A 118 -3.34 -4.04 3.07
CA ALA A 118 -2.03 -3.76 3.66
C ALA A 118 -2.18 -3.36 5.13
N LYS A 119 -1.46 -4.07 6.02
CA LYS A 119 -1.42 -3.71 7.42
C LYS A 119 -0.84 -2.30 7.57
N ARG A 120 -1.52 -1.43 8.34
CA ARG A 120 -1.03 -0.08 8.60
C ARG A 120 0.35 -0.12 9.25
N HIS A 121 1.25 0.74 8.82
CA HIS A 121 2.64 0.69 9.25
C HIS A 121 3.33 2.05 9.19
N ILE A 122 4.43 2.15 9.93
CA ILE A 122 5.30 3.32 9.92
C ILE A 122 6.65 2.90 9.32
N HIS A 123 7.12 3.60 8.31
CA HIS A 123 8.49 3.52 7.84
C HIS A 123 9.36 4.50 8.63
N LEU A 124 10.50 4.04 9.15
CA LEU A 124 11.48 4.86 9.83
C LEU A 124 12.90 4.49 9.36
N THR A 125 13.80 5.46 9.41
CA THR A 125 15.24 5.20 9.37
C THR A 125 15.71 4.76 10.76
N PRO A 126 16.87 4.08 10.90
CA PRO A 126 17.38 3.65 12.19
C PRO A 126 17.57 4.77 13.21
N ASP A 127 18.08 5.92 12.76
CA ASP A 127 18.28 7.11 13.58
C ASP A 127 16.96 7.70 14.10
N VAL A 128 15.93 7.79 13.25
CA VAL A 128 14.60 8.26 13.67
C VAL A 128 13.89 7.26 14.58
N ALA A 129 14.08 5.96 14.36
CA ALA A 129 13.55 4.93 15.26
C ALA A 129 14.16 5.02 16.65
N GLU A 130 15.49 5.24 16.74
CA GLU A 130 16.20 5.48 18.00
C GLU A 130 15.69 6.76 18.68
N GLU A 131 15.58 7.88 17.94
CA GLU A 131 15.03 9.15 18.45
C GLU A 131 13.63 8.97 19.03
N PHE A 132 12.77 8.22 18.33
CA PHE A 132 11.41 7.93 18.76
C PHE A 132 11.35 6.85 19.85
N GLY A 133 12.45 6.11 20.08
CA GLY A 133 12.58 5.00 21.04
C GLY A 133 11.64 3.85 20.69
N VAL A 134 11.58 3.48 19.41
CA VAL A 134 10.84 2.33 18.88
C VAL A 134 11.76 1.43 18.08
N GLU A 135 11.38 0.15 17.93
CA GLU A 135 12.18 -0.86 17.28
C GLU A 135 11.49 -1.43 16.03
N ASP A 136 12.27 -2.06 15.15
CA ASP A 136 11.72 -2.78 14.00
C ASP A 136 10.72 -3.87 14.44
N LYS A 137 9.59 -3.96 13.75
CA LYS A 137 8.47 -4.87 14.07
C LYS A 137 7.74 -4.59 15.39
N GLN A 138 8.09 -3.55 16.10
CA GLN A 138 7.30 -3.12 17.26
C GLN A 138 5.88 -2.75 16.80
N ILE A 139 4.88 -3.15 17.61
CA ILE A 139 3.50 -2.71 17.42
C ILE A 139 3.25 -1.52 18.32
N VAL A 140 2.76 -0.44 17.73
CA VAL A 140 2.45 0.81 18.43
C VAL A 140 1.03 1.26 18.12
N SER A 141 0.55 2.25 18.85
CA SER A 141 -0.66 3.00 18.49
C SER A 141 -0.27 4.37 17.92
N VAL A 142 -1.13 4.94 17.06
CA VAL A 142 -0.92 6.30 16.53
C VAL A 142 -2.20 7.09 16.68
N LYS A 143 -2.12 8.21 17.38
CA LYS A 143 -3.20 9.17 17.54
C LYS A 143 -3.21 10.14 16.37
N LEU A 144 -4.36 10.30 15.74
CA LEU A 144 -4.62 11.30 14.72
C LEU A 144 -5.60 12.34 15.28
N GLU A 145 -5.20 13.59 15.27
CA GLU A 145 -6.07 14.70 15.66
C GLU A 145 -6.57 15.39 14.40
N THR A 146 -7.88 15.28 14.17
CA THR A 146 -8.56 15.86 13.01
C THR A 146 -9.85 16.52 13.46
N GLU A 147 -10.41 17.39 12.63
CA GLU A 147 -11.65 18.08 12.96
C GLU A 147 -12.84 17.12 12.98
N GLY A 148 -13.35 16.83 14.17
CA GLY A 148 -14.55 16.03 14.41
C GLY A 148 -14.42 14.52 14.20
N ARG A 149 -13.23 14.01 13.77
CA ARG A 149 -13.00 12.59 13.52
C ARG A 149 -11.67 12.08 14.06
N SER A 150 -11.15 12.69 15.11
CA SER A 150 -9.94 12.23 15.80
C SER A 150 -10.10 10.79 16.28
N LEU A 151 -9.05 9.98 16.12
CA LEU A 151 -9.03 8.59 16.57
C LEU A 151 -7.62 8.14 16.89
N VAL A 152 -7.51 6.93 17.46
CA VAL A 152 -6.24 6.22 17.69
C VAL A 152 -6.28 4.92 16.90
N PHE A 153 -5.34 4.76 15.97
CA PHE A 153 -5.10 3.48 15.33
C PHE A 153 -4.18 2.63 16.20
N GLY A 154 -4.65 1.45 16.60
CA GLY A 154 -3.81 0.39 17.18
C GLY A 154 -3.19 -0.48 16.09
N ASP A 155 -2.43 -1.51 16.49
CA ASP A 155 -1.82 -2.50 15.61
C ASP A 155 -0.96 -1.92 14.47
N VAL A 156 -0.33 -0.77 14.69
CA VAL A 156 0.55 -0.13 13.71
C VAL A 156 1.93 -0.74 13.80
N VAL A 157 2.41 -1.35 12.70
CA VAL A 157 3.74 -1.97 12.65
C VAL A 157 4.80 -0.95 12.36
N VAL A 158 5.83 -0.88 13.20
CA VAL A 158 7.04 -0.12 12.89
C VAL A 158 7.94 -0.94 11.97
N ARG A 159 8.42 -0.33 10.88
CA ARG A 159 9.36 -0.91 9.92
C ARG A 159 10.57 -0.02 9.82
N VAL A 160 11.73 -0.57 10.15
CA VAL A 160 12.99 0.20 10.18
C VAL A 160 13.92 -0.25 9.07
N ASN A 161 14.34 0.68 8.22
CA ASN A 161 15.33 0.43 7.19
C ASN A 161 16.03 1.74 6.80
N LYS A 162 17.34 1.69 6.57
CA LYS A 162 18.16 2.86 6.19
C LYS A 162 17.73 3.54 4.89
N ASN A 163 16.99 2.83 4.04
CA ASN A 163 16.51 3.33 2.76
C ASN A 163 15.06 3.86 2.82
N PHE A 164 14.44 3.89 3.98
CA PHE A 164 13.09 4.44 4.14
C PHE A 164 13.11 5.96 4.34
N ALA A 165 11.97 6.58 4.07
CA ALA A 165 11.64 7.92 4.54
C ALA A 165 10.56 7.82 5.63
N PRO A 166 10.67 8.60 6.72
CA PRO A 166 9.71 8.54 7.82
C PRO A 166 8.30 8.92 7.38
N ALA A 167 7.39 7.95 7.37
CA ALA A 167 5.97 8.14 7.09
C ALA A 167 5.14 6.96 7.61
N MET A 168 3.92 7.24 8.07
CA MET A 168 2.90 6.23 8.34
C MET A 168 2.02 6.07 7.10
N HIS A 169 1.74 4.83 6.74
CA HIS A 169 0.82 4.51 5.64
C HIS A 169 -0.44 3.84 6.18
N ILE A 170 -1.58 4.39 5.75
CA ILE A 170 -2.93 3.90 6.04
C ILE A 170 -3.69 3.74 4.73
N ASP A 171 -4.67 2.84 4.67
CA ASP A 171 -5.49 2.66 3.49
C ASP A 171 -6.59 3.74 3.35
N THR A 172 -7.40 3.64 2.30
CA THR A 172 -8.47 4.61 2.03
C THR A 172 -9.61 4.54 3.06
N ASP A 173 -9.96 3.36 3.58
CA ASP A 173 -11.00 3.22 4.59
C ASP A 173 -10.54 3.84 5.92
N GLU A 174 -9.30 3.62 6.30
CA GLU A 174 -8.67 4.20 7.49
C GLU A 174 -8.54 5.73 7.37
N SER A 175 -8.11 6.20 6.20
CA SER A 175 -8.02 7.63 5.90
C SER A 175 -9.39 8.32 5.99
N ASN A 176 -10.43 7.70 5.44
CA ASN A 176 -11.80 8.19 5.53
C ASN A 176 -12.33 8.17 6.98
N ALA A 177 -12.00 7.13 7.75
CA ALA A 177 -12.39 7.03 9.16
C ALA A 177 -11.82 8.18 9.98
N ALA A 178 -10.56 8.54 9.74
CA ALA A 178 -9.86 9.62 10.41
C ALA A 178 -10.13 11.00 9.80
N PHE A 179 -10.78 11.10 8.65
CA PHE A 179 -10.84 12.32 7.84
C PHE A 179 -9.45 12.92 7.58
N ALA A 180 -8.51 12.02 7.24
CA ALA A 180 -7.12 12.41 7.03
C ALA A 180 -6.95 13.30 5.80
N THR A 181 -6.22 14.40 5.98
CA THR A 181 -5.90 15.35 4.92
C THR A 181 -4.39 15.37 4.65
N PRO A 182 -3.93 15.81 3.48
CA PRO A 182 -2.50 15.95 3.20
C PRO A 182 -1.78 16.78 4.27
N GLY A 183 -0.63 16.29 4.75
CA GLY A 183 0.18 16.93 5.78
C GLY A 183 -0.25 16.62 7.23
N LEU A 184 -1.24 15.73 7.43
CA LEU A 184 -1.61 15.27 8.76
C LEU A 184 -0.42 14.58 9.45
N MET A 185 -0.19 14.95 10.71
CA MET A 185 0.83 14.32 11.56
C MET A 185 0.16 13.43 12.60
N GLY A 186 0.64 12.19 12.71
CA GLY A 186 0.23 11.24 13.74
C GLY A 186 1.21 11.23 14.91
N GLU A 187 0.70 11.15 16.14
CA GLU A 187 1.49 11.00 17.36
C GLU A 187 1.60 9.52 17.74
N ILE A 188 2.84 9.01 17.82
CA ILE A 188 3.11 7.63 18.20
C ILE A 188 2.92 7.46 19.70
N ILE A 189 2.11 6.46 20.09
CA ILE A 189 1.85 6.02 21.47
C ILE A 189 2.43 4.60 21.59
N LYS A 190 3.37 4.42 22.52
CA LYS A 190 4.06 3.13 22.75
C LYS A 190 3.26 2.22 23.66
#